data_7e822899d982564762be5a4f8673e348
#
_entry.id   7e822899d982564762be5a4f8673e348
#
_cell.length_a   1.000
_cell.length_b   1.000
_cell.length_c   1.000
_cell.angle_alpha   90.00
_cell.angle_beta   90.00
_cell.angle_gamma   90.00
#
_symmetry.space_group_name_H-M   'P 1'
#
loop_
_entity.id
_entity.type
_entity.pdbx_description
1 polymer ?
#
loop_
_entity_poly.entity_id
_entity_poly.type
_entity_poly.pdbx_seq_one_letter_code
_entity_poly.pdbx_strand_id
1 'polypeptide(L)'
;MHLIEQTACELLAQGQIFVLATIFRHEGATPRTAGSKMIVTREGRGIGTIGGGSLEAAVMVRATQLIKREQSEVMHFDLSGDVITAKDMICGGSADVLLACVLPTPVNRDLFGQWQQVLEKNRQGCLVTVALQTSDTLYRTTLCLVMSQEKMIGPVPLGRSVLKKVLTTAQTATRIQTLRFEKALVVVEPSVRFTTAYLFGAGHVAQPTAHLAAMVGFQVWVLDDRKDYVNPERFPEAHRVRLLDSFERAFTDLAITSDSYVIIFTHGHLHDKIVLAQALATDAGYIGMIASRRKRNTIYDALRAEGVHQTQIDRVHSPIGLAIGAETPEEIAVSIVAEMILQRSQRMP
;
A
#
# COMPACT_ATOMS: atom_id res chain seq x y z
N MET A 1 -4.91 0.78 -8.05
CA MET A 1 -5.04 2.03 -7.26
C MET A 1 -3.69 2.74 -7.21
N HIS A 2 -3.24 3.29 -8.34
CA HIS A 2 -1.95 4.00 -8.50
C HIS A 2 -2.21 5.35 -9.16
N LEU A 3 -3.17 6.10 -8.58
CA LEU A 3 -3.62 7.38 -9.14
C LEU A 3 -2.45 8.35 -9.40
N ILE A 4 -1.51 8.42 -8.46
CA ILE A 4 -0.35 9.33 -8.54
C ILE A 4 0.58 8.91 -9.68
N GLU A 5 0.94 7.63 -9.73
CA GLU A 5 1.85 7.08 -10.72
C GLU A 5 1.24 7.09 -12.13
N GLN A 6 -0.02 6.73 -12.26
CA GLN A 6 -0.75 6.82 -13.52
C GLN A 6 -0.84 8.27 -14.01
N THR A 7 -1.24 9.20 -13.13
CA THR A 7 -1.29 10.62 -13.46
C THR A 7 0.09 11.16 -13.86
N ALA A 8 1.15 10.76 -13.16
CA ALA A 8 2.52 11.16 -13.52
C ALA A 8 2.90 10.68 -14.93
N CYS A 9 2.58 9.43 -15.27
CA CYS A 9 2.81 8.88 -16.62
C CYS A 9 2.04 9.66 -17.68
N GLU A 10 0.75 9.95 -17.46
CA GLU A 10 -0.10 10.71 -18.37
C GLU A 10 0.42 12.13 -18.60
N LEU A 11 0.77 12.85 -17.54
CA LEU A 11 1.33 14.21 -17.63
C LEU A 11 2.67 14.22 -18.38
N LEU A 12 3.57 13.29 -18.06
CA LEU A 12 4.86 13.19 -18.74
C LEU A 12 4.72 12.82 -20.22
N ALA A 13 3.76 11.95 -20.56
CA ALA A 13 3.47 11.61 -21.96
C ALA A 13 2.95 12.82 -22.76
N GLN A 14 2.17 13.69 -22.10
CA GLN A 14 1.68 14.96 -22.67
C GLN A 14 2.73 16.07 -22.68
N GLY A 15 3.96 15.82 -22.24
CA GLY A 15 5.02 16.84 -22.15
C GLY A 15 4.79 17.86 -21.03
N GLN A 16 3.97 17.54 -20.05
CA GLN A 16 3.63 18.46 -18.95
C GLN A 16 4.59 18.32 -17.76
N ILE A 17 4.97 19.45 -17.20
CA ILE A 17 5.74 19.57 -15.96
C ILE A 17 4.77 19.58 -14.77
N PHE A 18 5.15 18.95 -13.67
CA PHE A 18 4.40 18.98 -12.42
C PHE A 18 5.32 18.99 -11.20
N VAL A 19 4.77 19.29 -10.03
CA VAL A 19 5.43 19.06 -8.74
C VAL A 19 4.84 17.82 -8.09
N LEU A 20 5.73 16.88 -7.71
CA LEU A 20 5.38 15.78 -6.82
C LEU A 20 5.70 16.20 -5.38
N ALA A 21 4.66 16.48 -4.60
CA ALA A 21 4.75 16.77 -3.18
C ALA A 21 4.68 15.47 -2.39
N THR A 22 5.69 15.20 -1.55
CA THR A 22 5.77 13.98 -0.74
C THR A 22 6.08 14.34 0.70
N ILE A 23 5.24 13.90 1.65
CA ILE A 23 5.60 13.93 3.07
C ILE A 23 6.70 12.88 3.27
N PHE A 24 7.90 13.30 3.62
CA PHE A 24 9.01 12.37 3.86
C PHE A 24 9.38 12.20 5.33
N ARG A 25 8.86 13.10 6.19
CA ARG A 25 9.00 13.03 7.66
C ARG A 25 7.76 13.62 8.31
N HIS A 26 7.35 13.06 9.42
CA HIS A 26 6.31 13.61 10.30
C HIS A 26 6.63 13.27 11.75
N GLU A 27 6.19 14.11 12.67
CA GLU A 27 6.31 13.91 14.11
C GLU A 27 4.98 14.29 14.78
N GLY A 28 4.61 13.56 15.82
CA GLY A 28 3.33 13.76 16.52
C GLY A 28 2.10 13.39 15.67
N ALA A 29 0.96 13.97 16.03
CA ALA A 29 -0.30 13.75 15.31
C ALA A 29 -0.33 14.62 14.05
N THR A 30 -0.36 13.97 12.89
CA THR A 30 -0.47 14.64 11.58
C THR A 30 -1.64 14.06 10.79
N PRO A 31 -2.30 14.82 9.90
CA PRO A 31 -3.43 14.33 9.10
C PRO A 31 -3.05 13.17 8.19
N ARG A 32 -1.78 13.09 7.78
CA ARG A 32 -1.21 12.02 6.95
C ARG A 32 0.23 11.72 7.39
N THR A 33 0.63 10.48 7.16
CA THR A 33 1.97 9.97 7.50
C THR A 33 2.96 10.14 6.34
N ALA A 34 4.25 9.94 6.63
CA ALA A 34 5.29 9.90 5.62
C ALA A 34 4.97 8.87 4.52
N GLY A 35 5.22 9.23 3.26
CA GLY A 35 4.83 8.48 2.07
C GLY A 35 3.57 9.01 1.39
N SER A 36 2.78 9.86 2.06
CA SER A 36 1.62 10.51 1.42
C SER A 36 2.06 11.50 0.36
N LYS A 37 1.34 11.51 -0.77
CA LYS A 37 1.71 12.27 -1.97
C LYS A 37 0.57 13.02 -2.60
N MET A 38 0.93 14.09 -3.27
CA MET A 38 0.06 14.86 -4.14
C MET A 38 0.85 15.34 -5.36
N ILE A 39 0.25 15.24 -6.55
CA ILE A 39 0.74 15.93 -7.74
C ILE A 39 0.06 17.30 -7.80
N VAL A 40 0.85 18.32 -8.10
CA VAL A 40 0.33 19.66 -8.43
C VAL A 40 0.71 19.97 -9.86
N THR A 41 -0.30 20.23 -10.71
CA THR A 41 -0.09 20.57 -12.13
C THR A 41 0.26 22.05 -12.31
N ARG A 42 0.64 22.43 -13.53
CA ARG A 42 0.95 23.81 -13.89
C ARG A 42 -0.24 24.76 -13.68
N GLU A 43 -1.46 24.27 -13.85
CA GLU A 43 -2.72 24.98 -13.66
C GLU A 43 -3.13 25.09 -12.18
N GLY A 44 -2.35 24.50 -11.27
CA GLY A 44 -2.62 24.51 -9.83
C GLY A 44 -3.63 23.44 -9.40
N ARG A 45 -3.93 22.45 -10.23
CA ARG A 45 -4.78 21.32 -9.85
C ARG A 45 -4.00 20.35 -8.98
N GLY A 46 -4.56 19.97 -7.82
CA GLY A 46 -4.05 18.93 -6.93
C GLY A 46 -4.67 17.57 -7.25
N ILE A 47 -3.85 16.51 -7.28
CA ILE A 47 -4.27 15.11 -7.47
C ILE A 47 -3.59 14.27 -6.39
N GLY A 48 -4.36 13.50 -5.64
CA GLY A 48 -3.90 12.85 -4.41
C GLY A 48 -4.07 13.74 -3.19
N THR A 49 -3.46 13.39 -2.06
CA THR A 49 -3.59 14.15 -0.80
C THR A 49 -2.38 13.97 0.10
N ILE A 50 -2.00 15.05 0.77
CA ILE A 50 -0.99 15.10 1.83
C ILE A 50 -1.58 15.52 3.18
N GLY A 51 -2.93 15.50 3.32
CA GLY A 51 -3.61 15.76 4.59
C GLY A 51 -4.72 16.79 4.54
N GLY A 52 -4.91 17.47 3.40
CA GLY A 52 -5.97 18.49 3.23
C GLY A 52 -5.65 19.83 3.88
N GLY A 53 -6.67 20.69 3.92
CA GLY A 53 -6.63 21.95 4.65
C GLY A 53 -5.56 22.95 4.20
N SER A 54 -5.06 23.72 5.17
CA SER A 54 -4.07 24.78 4.94
C SER A 54 -2.72 24.27 4.44
N LEU A 55 -2.33 23.04 4.80
CA LEU A 55 -1.09 22.40 4.35
C LEU A 55 -1.12 22.19 2.82
N GLU A 56 -2.17 21.59 2.28
CA GLU A 56 -2.32 21.40 0.84
C GLU A 56 -2.42 22.71 0.10
N ALA A 57 -3.19 23.67 0.62
CA ALA A 57 -3.33 24.99 0.02
C ALA A 57 -1.96 25.70 -0.12
N ALA A 58 -1.15 25.69 0.95
CA ALA A 58 0.20 26.26 0.93
C ALA A 58 1.12 25.56 -0.07
N VAL A 59 1.09 24.21 -0.10
CA VAL A 59 1.87 23.40 -1.04
C VAL A 59 1.43 23.68 -2.49
N MET A 60 0.15 23.77 -2.79
CA MET A 60 -0.36 24.06 -4.14
C MET A 60 0.09 25.44 -4.65
N VAL A 61 -0.01 26.47 -3.80
CA VAL A 61 0.46 27.81 -4.14
C VAL A 61 1.97 27.80 -4.41
N ARG A 62 2.74 27.14 -3.54
CA ARG A 62 4.19 27.09 -3.69
C ARG A 62 4.62 26.29 -4.91
N ALA A 63 3.99 25.15 -5.15
CA ALA A 63 4.28 24.26 -6.28
C ALA A 63 4.11 24.97 -7.64
N THR A 64 3.06 25.78 -7.82
CA THR A 64 2.88 26.56 -9.05
C THR A 64 3.99 27.57 -9.32
N GLN A 65 4.58 28.13 -8.25
CA GLN A 65 5.75 29.03 -8.37
C GLN A 65 7.02 28.26 -8.75
N LEU A 66 7.22 27.07 -8.15
CA LEU A 66 8.35 26.20 -8.42
C LEU A 66 8.34 25.65 -9.85
N ILE A 67 7.18 25.28 -10.37
CA ILE A 67 6.99 24.85 -11.75
C ILE A 67 7.48 25.93 -12.74
N LYS A 68 7.14 27.20 -12.51
CA LYS A 68 7.58 28.32 -13.38
C LYS A 68 9.09 28.51 -13.39
N ARG A 69 9.79 28.08 -12.34
CA ARG A 69 11.25 28.23 -12.16
C ARG A 69 12.00 26.92 -12.36
N GLU A 70 11.31 25.81 -12.58
CA GLU A 70 11.86 24.45 -12.66
C GLU A 70 12.72 24.10 -11.42
N GLN A 71 12.25 24.53 -10.24
CA GLN A 71 12.94 24.36 -8.97
C GLN A 71 12.17 23.43 -8.04
N SER A 72 12.89 22.87 -7.10
CA SER A 72 12.36 22.03 -6.03
C SER A 72 12.62 22.65 -4.68
N GLU A 73 11.83 22.30 -3.66
CA GLU A 73 11.94 22.88 -2.33
C GLU A 73 11.57 21.85 -1.25
N VAL A 74 12.11 22.05 -0.05
CA VAL A 74 11.65 21.37 1.16
C VAL A 74 10.91 22.38 2.01
N MET A 75 9.63 22.09 2.31
CA MET A 75 8.80 22.87 3.22
C MET A 75 8.64 22.15 4.54
N HIS A 76 8.79 22.90 5.63
CA HIS A 76 8.49 22.44 6.98
C HIS A 76 7.18 23.04 7.45
N PHE A 77 6.31 22.21 8.02
CA PHE A 77 5.02 22.62 8.58
C PHE A 77 4.99 22.25 10.07
N ASP A 78 4.79 23.28 10.90
CA ASP A 78 4.45 23.11 12.29
C ASP A 78 2.92 23.13 12.43
N LEU A 79 2.34 22.04 12.88
CA LEU A 79 0.90 21.83 13.03
C LEU A 79 0.48 21.87 14.52
N SER A 80 1.39 22.31 15.42
CA SER A 80 1.19 22.31 16.87
C SER A 80 0.29 23.45 17.41
N GLY A 81 -0.15 24.38 16.57
CA GLY A 81 -1.33 25.19 16.83
C GLY A 81 -1.20 26.39 17.78
N ASP A 82 -0.05 27.06 17.92
CA ASP A 82 0.08 28.29 18.72
C ASP A 82 -0.08 29.61 17.93
N VAL A 83 -0.39 29.53 16.64
CA VAL A 83 -0.64 30.73 15.83
C VAL A 83 -2.11 30.80 15.42
N ILE A 84 -2.85 31.67 16.08
CA ILE A 84 -4.29 31.98 15.95
C ILE A 84 -4.73 32.46 14.53
N THR A 85 -3.96 32.23 13.49
CA THR A 85 -4.26 32.66 12.11
C THR A 85 -4.65 31.56 11.13
N ALA A 86 -4.61 30.28 11.51
CA ALA A 86 -5.10 29.18 10.68
C ALA A 86 -6.22 28.43 11.41
N LYS A 87 -7.46 28.82 11.17
CA LYS A 87 -8.69 28.34 11.86
C LYS A 87 -8.99 26.84 11.79
N ASP A 88 -8.18 25.98 11.10
CA ASP A 88 -8.67 24.68 10.68
C ASP A 88 -7.78 23.45 10.97
N MET A 89 -6.61 23.57 11.62
CA MET A 89 -5.80 22.37 11.90
C MET A 89 -5.06 22.44 13.24
N ILE A 90 -5.66 21.86 14.28
CA ILE A 90 -5.01 21.58 15.57
C ILE A 90 -4.68 20.08 15.59
N CYS A 91 -3.59 19.67 14.93
CA CYS A 91 -3.18 18.27 14.91
C CYS A 91 -2.00 17.94 15.85
N GLY A 92 -1.31 18.95 16.40
CA GLY A 92 -0.28 18.79 17.43
C GLY A 92 1.03 18.17 16.97
N GLY A 93 1.33 18.15 15.67
CA GLY A 93 2.54 17.55 15.11
C GLY A 93 3.29 18.44 14.14
N SER A 94 4.27 17.89 13.42
CA SER A 94 4.99 18.57 12.34
C SER A 94 5.16 17.67 11.13
N ALA A 95 5.32 18.26 9.95
CA ALA A 95 5.55 17.53 8.70
C ALA A 95 6.59 18.24 7.82
N ASP A 96 7.49 17.45 7.25
CA ASP A 96 8.43 17.87 6.21
C ASP A 96 7.94 17.36 4.85
N VAL A 97 7.75 18.28 3.89
CA VAL A 97 7.25 18.00 2.54
C VAL A 97 8.32 18.34 1.52
N LEU A 98 8.72 17.37 0.70
CA LEU A 98 9.55 17.59 -0.47
C LEU A 98 8.67 17.90 -1.68
N LEU A 99 8.84 19.07 -2.27
CA LEU A 99 8.23 19.52 -3.50
C LEU A 99 9.24 19.28 -4.65
N ALA A 100 9.19 18.12 -5.26
CA ALA A 100 10.06 17.73 -6.36
C ALA A 100 9.46 18.17 -7.70
N CYS A 101 10.12 19.09 -8.39
CA CYS A 101 9.73 19.50 -9.74
C CYS A 101 10.15 18.41 -10.74
N VAL A 102 9.18 17.81 -11.43
CA VAL A 102 9.38 16.72 -12.37
C VAL A 102 9.20 17.21 -13.79
N LEU A 103 10.29 17.18 -14.56
CA LEU A 103 10.33 17.60 -15.95
C LEU A 103 9.97 16.45 -16.88
N PRO A 104 9.33 16.69 -18.05
CA PRO A 104 8.92 15.67 -19.02
C PRO A 104 10.10 15.17 -19.88
N THR A 105 11.19 14.79 -19.23
CA THR A 105 12.38 14.24 -19.90
C THR A 105 12.15 12.78 -20.32
N PRO A 106 12.86 12.25 -21.34
CA PRO A 106 12.82 10.83 -21.68
C PRO A 106 13.13 9.92 -20.49
N VAL A 107 14.09 10.30 -19.64
CA VAL A 107 14.48 9.55 -18.43
C VAL A 107 13.32 9.47 -17.43
N ASN A 108 12.65 10.59 -17.15
CA ASN A 108 11.53 10.60 -16.21
C ASN A 108 10.31 9.83 -16.76
N ARG A 109 10.06 9.87 -18.07
CA ARG A 109 9.01 9.07 -18.73
C ARG A 109 9.28 7.58 -18.56
N ASP A 110 10.49 7.13 -18.85
CA ASP A 110 10.87 5.72 -18.67
C ASP A 110 10.78 5.32 -17.19
N LEU A 111 11.33 6.14 -16.30
CA LEU A 111 11.33 5.89 -14.86
C LEU A 111 9.91 5.68 -14.31
N PHE A 112 8.98 6.60 -14.56
CA PHE A 112 7.61 6.48 -14.06
C PHE A 112 6.85 5.32 -14.71
N GLY A 113 7.06 5.05 -16.01
CA GLY A 113 6.51 3.88 -16.69
C GLY A 113 7.00 2.57 -16.07
N GLN A 114 8.29 2.45 -15.75
CA GLN A 114 8.86 1.29 -15.06
C GLN A 114 8.37 1.21 -13.60
N TRP A 115 8.27 2.34 -12.90
CA TRP A 115 7.73 2.38 -11.54
C TRP A 115 6.29 1.90 -11.49
N GLN A 116 5.45 2.35 -12.41
CA GLN A 116 4.08 1.85 -12.54
C GLN A 116 4.05 0.32 -12.74
N GLN A 117 4.91 -0.22 -13.62
CA GLN A 117 5.00 -1.67 -13.82
C GLN A 117 5.48 -2.43 -12.59
N VAL A 118 6.41 -1.86 -11.80
CA VAL A 118 6.85 -2.45 -10.53
C VAL A 118 5.68 -2.59 -9.58
N LEU A 119 4.86 -1.54 -9.46
CA LEU A 119 3.69 -1.52 -8.59
C LEU A 119 2.59 -2.46 -9.08
N GLU A 120 2.21 -2.40 -10.36
CA GLU A 120 1.16 -3.26 -10.95
C GLU A 120 1.50 -4.76 -10.84
N LYS A 121 2.77 -5.11 -11.00
CA LYS A 121 3.25 -6.49 -10.90
C LYS A 121 3.63 -6.91 -9.48
N ASN A 122 3.34 -6.06 -8.49
CA ASN A 122 3.69 -6.28 -7.08
C ASN A 122 5.17 -6.67 -6.86
N ARG A 123 6.08 -6.05 -7.64
CA ARG A 123 7.52 -6.32 -7.56
C ARG A 123 8.18 -5.42 -6.52
N GLN A 124 9.31 -5.87 -6.03
CA GLN A 124 10.14 -5.06 -5.15
C GLN A 124 10.90 -4.00 -5.95
N GLY A 125 10.89 -2.78 -5.45
CA GLY A 125 11.63 -1.65 -5.99
C GLY A 125 11.55 -0.47 -5.04
N CYS A 126 12.41 0.54 -5.27
CA CYS A 126 12.39 1.80 -4.52
C CYS A 126 12.46 2.97 -5.47
N LEU A 127 11.56 3.91 -5.32
CA LEU A 127 11.71 5.24 -5.90
C LEU A 127 12.64 6.06 -5.00
N VAL A 128 13.76 6.50 -5.53
CA VAL A 128 14.75 7.31 -4.82
C VAL A 128 14.73 8.72 -5.37
N THR A 129 14.42 9.69 -4.53
CA THR A 129 14.51 11.11 -4.87
C THR A 129 15.76 11.70 -4.22
N VAL A 130 16.69 12.16 -5.03
CA VAL A 130 17.90 12.87 -4.60
C VAL A 130 17.65 14.37 -4.78
N ALA A 131 17.65 15.11 -3.69
CA ALA A 131 17.52 16.56 -3.67
C ALA A 131 18.88 17.18 -3.28
N LEU A 132 19.55 17.79 -4.24
CA LEU A 132 20.81 18.52 -4.02
C LEU A 132 20.50 19.97 -3.70
N GLN A 133 20.98 20.44 -2.56
CA GLN A 133 20.78 21.81 -2.10
C GLN A 133 21.49 22.80 -3.01
N THR A 134 20.76 23.81 -3.50
CA THR A 134 21.27 24.90 -4.34
C THR A 134 21.30 26.24 -3.61
N SER A 135 20.40 26.41 -2.62
CA SER A 135 20.36 27.53 -1.65
C SER A 135 19.67 27.04 -0.38
N ASP A 136 19.42 27.93 0.59
CA ASP A 136 18.88 27.56 1.92
C ASP A 136 17.65 26.68 1.87
N THR A 137 16.71 26.94 0.98
CA THR A 137 15.45 26.18 0.86
C THR A 137 15.28 25.49 -0.49
N LEU A 138 16.06 25.87 -1.53
CA LEU A 138 15.88 25.38 -2.88
C LEU A 138 16.82 24.21 -3.18
N TYR A 139 16.30 23.28 -3.98
CA TYR A 139 16.98 22.06 -4.37
C TYR A 139 16.87 21.82 -5.88
N ARG A 140 17.81 21.07 -6.41
CA ARG A 140 17.68 20.39 -7.69
C ARG A 140 17.39 18.92 -7.41
N THR A 141 16.27 18.42 -7.85
CA THR A 141 15.87 17.02 -7.64
C THR A 141 16.18 16.15 -8.84
N THR A 142 16.51 14.92 -8.55
CA THR A 142 16.72 13.85 -9.52
C THR A 142 16.03 12.60 -8.99
N LEU A 143 15.29 11.91 -9.85
CA LEU A 143 14.63 10.66 -9.49
C LEU A 143 15.40 9.47 -10.07
N CYS A 144 15.43 8.40 -9.30
CA CYS A 144 16.02 7.12 -9.70
C CYS A 144 15.13 5.99 -9.20
N LEU A 145 14.90 5.00 -10.04
CA LEU A 145 14.24 3.75 -9.64
C LEU A 145 15.32 2.70 -9.38
N VAL A 146 15.37 2.20 -8.15
CA VAL A 146 16.24 1.08 -7.74
C VAL A 146 15.38 -0.18 -7.71
N MET A 147 15.72 -1.17 -8.55
CA MET A 147 15.08 -2.47 -8.56
C MET A 147 15.96 -3.50 -7.84
N SER A 148 15.42 -4.64 -7.45
CA SER A 148 16.22 -5.71 -6.85
C SER A 148 17.38 -6.10 -7.77
N GLN A 149 18.58 -6.35 -7.19
CA GLN A 149 19.78 -6.81 -7.88
C GLN A 149 20.38 -5.80 -8.90
N GLU A 150 20.77 -4.61 -8.42
CA GLU A 150 21.65 -3.66 -9.15
C GLU A 150 21.04 -2.96 -10.37
N LYS A 151 19.80 -3.23 -10.74
CA LYS A 151 19.16 -2.53 -11.84
C LYS A 151 18.64 -1.18 -11.35
N MET A 152 19.22 -0.09 -11.85
CA MET A 152 18.79 1.28 -11.63
C MET A 152 18.35 1.95 -12.94
N ILE A 153 17.33 2.81 -12.83
CA ILE A 153 16.86 3.66 -13.94
C ILE A 153 16.87 5.10 -13.45
N GLY A 154 17.53 5.96 -14.18
CA GLY A 154 17.73 7.36 -13.83
C GLY A 154 19.09 7.64 -13.20
N PRO A 155 19.52 8.90 -13.24
CA PRO A 155 20.81 9.31 -12.71
C PRO A 155 20.77 9.45 -11.19
N VAL A 156 21.88 9.11 -10.53
CA VAL A 156 22.10 9.34 -9.10
C VAL A 156 23.35 10.20 -8.94
N PRO A 157 23.21 11.52 -8.79
CA PRO A 157 24.33 12.46 -8.72
C PRO A 157 24.98 12.45 -7.32
N LEU A 158 25.45 11.28 -6.87
CA LEU A 158 26.03 11.07 -5.55
C LEU A 158 27.41 10.39 -5.66
N GLY A 159 28.32 10.73 -4.78
CA GLY A 159 29.61 10.06 -4.66
C GLY A 159 29.46 8.58 -4.29
N ARG A 160 30.44 7.75 -4.65
CA ARG A 160 30.37 6.27 -4.49
C ARG A 160 30.00 5.80 -3.09
N SER A 161 30.55 6.41 -2.04
CA SER A 161 30.27 6.03 -0.63
C SER A 161 28.84 6.31 -0.24
N VAL A 162 28.29 7.47 -0.64
CA VAL A 162 26.90 7.87 -0.40
C VAL A 162 25.96 6.98 -1.20
N LEU A 163 26.25 6.73 -2.46
CA LEU A 163 25.48 5.84 -3.32
C LEU A 163 25.37 4.43 -2.72
N LYS A 164 26.47 3.86 -2.22
CA LYS A 164 26.45 2.56 -1.56
C LYS A 164 25.46 2.54 -0.39
N LYS A 165 25.46 3.58 0.46
CA LYS A 165 24.51 3.69 1.58
C LYS A 165 23.07 3.79 1.10
N VAL A 166 22.80 4.57 0.06
CA VAL A 166 21.46 4.70 -0.55
C VAL A 166 20.99 3.36 -1.09
N LEU A 167 21.83 2.62 -1.82
CA LEU A 167 21.49 1.30 -2.37
C LEU A 167 21.20 0.27 -1.28
N THR A 168 22.03 0.22 -0.22
CA THR A 168 21.78 -0.64 0.93
C THR A 168 20.45 -0.32 1.60
N THR A 169 20.16 0.97 1.80
CA THR A 169 18.86 1.41 2.34
C THR A 169 17.71 1.01 1.43
N ALA A 170 17.83 1.19 0.12
CA ALA A 170 16.78 0.83 -0.85
C ALA A 170 16.49 -0.69 -0.87
N GLN A 171 17.50 -1.52 -0.63
CA GLN A 171 17.33 -2.99 -0.58
C GLN A 171 16.60 -3.47 0.67
N THR A 172 16.71 -2.74 1.77
CA THR A 172 16.16 -3.14 3.08
C THR A 172 14.95 -2.32 3.53
N ALA A 173 14.65 -1.22 2.82
CA ALA A 173 13.54 -0.36 3.17
C ALA A 173 12.18 -1.07 3.04
N THR A 174 11.41 -1.06 4.12
CA THR A 174 10.00 -1.50 4.17
C THR A 174 9.02 -0.32 4.26
N ARG A 175 9.54 0.85 4.58
CA ARG A 175 8.83 2.14 4.65
C ARG A 175 9.71 3.25 4.11
N ILE A 176 9.13 4.42 3.89
CA ILE A 176 9.88 5.59 3.45
C ILE A 176 11.01 5.90 4.43
N GLN A 177 12.21 6.13 3.89
CA GLN A 177 13.40 6.45 4.65
C GLN A 177 14.04 7.72 4.12
N THR A 178 14.65 8.48 5.01
CA THR A 178 15.32 9.73 4.69
C THR A 178 16.78 9.67 5.11
N LEU A 179 17.66 9.94 4.17
CA LEU A 179 19.09 10.08 4.43
C LEU A 179 19.49 11.54 4.21
N ARG A 180 20.15 12.15 5.19
CA ARG A 180 20.68 13.52 5.10
C ARG A 180 22.19 13.46 5.00
N PHE A 181 22.73 14.23 4.07
CA PHE A 181 24.14 14.47 3.86
C PHE A 181 24.35 15.98 3.82
N GLU A 182 25.61 16.45 3.86
CA GLU A 182 25.95 17.89 3.96
C GLU A 182 25.17 18.78 2.97
N LYS A 183 25.05 18.34 1.71
CA LYS A 183 24.37 19.09 0.63
C LYS A 183 23.30 18.27 -0.10
N ALA A 184 22.91 17.14 0.46
CA ALA A 184 21.94 16.26 -0.19
C ALA A 184 20.92 15.71 0.81
N LEU A 185 19.67 15.76 0.43
CA LEU A 185 18.58 15.04 1.03
C LEU A 185 18.18 13.90 0.08
N VAL A 186 18.15 12.67 0.58
CA VAL A 186 17.74 11.52 -0.21
C VAL A 186 16.51 10.90 0.46
N VAL A 187 15.44 10.82 -0.31
CA VAL A 187 14.21 10.14 0.10
C VAL A 187 14.15 8.80 -0.61
N VAL A 188 14.14 7.71 0.14
CA VAL A 188 14.04 6.33 -0.35
C VAL A 188 12.64 5.84 -0.05
N GLU A 189 11.89 5.55 -1.10
CA GLU A 189 10.51 5.12 -1.02
C GLU A 189 10.37 3.73 -1.62
N PRO A 190 10.17 2.70 -0.79
CA PRO A 190 9.93 1.36 -1.28
C PRO A 190 8.57 1.24 -1.98
N SER A 191 8.48 0.33 -2.96
CA SER A 191 7.20 -0.08 -3.49
C SER A 191 6.34 -0.66 -2.36
N VAL A 192 5.15 -0.13 -2.20
CA VAL A 192 4.19 -0.75 -1.27
C VAL A 192 3.76 -2.06 -1.90
N ARG A 193 4.10 -3.17 -1.27
CA ARG A 193 3.57 -4.47 -1.66
C ARG A 193 2.09 -4.49 -1.35
N PHE A 194 1.29 -4.88 -2.33
CA PHE A 194 -0.12 -5.10 -2.06
C PHE A 194 -0.29 -6.31 -1.16
N THR A 195 -0.99 -6.10 -0.08
CA THR A 195 -1.55 -7.20 0.68
C THR A 195 -2.65 -7.83 -0.15
N THR A 196 -2.49 -9.09 -0.53
CA THR A 196 -3.51 -9.82 -1.31
C THR A 196 -4.44 -10.56 -0.37
N ALA A 197 -5.74 -10.31 -0.51
CA ALA A 197 -6.79 -11.03 0.20
C ALA A 197 -7.38 -12.12 -0.73
N TYR A 198 -7.14 -13.38 -0.39
CA TYR A 198 -7.71 -14.53 -1.06
C TYR A 198 -8.96 -14.98 -0.29
N LEU A 199 -10.13 -14.74 -0.87
CA LEU A 199 -11.43 -15.08 -0.31
C LEU A 199 -11.87 -16.45 -0.89
N PHE A 200 -11.78 -17.48 -0.10
CA PHE A 200 -12.26 -18.81 -0.45
C PHE A 200 -13.72 -18.95 -0.05
N GLY A 201 -14.60 -18.89 -1.04
CA GLY A 201 -16.05 -18.81 -0.94
C GLY A 201 -16.57 -17.46 -1.44
N ALA A 202 -17.64 -17.50 -2.26
CA ALA A 202 -18.26 -16.33 -2.90
C ALA A 202 -19.70 -16.09 -2.39
N GLY A 203 -19.97 -16.47 -1.14
CA GLY A 203 -21.30 -16.32 -0.51
C GLY A 203 -21.65 -14.90 -0.11
N HIS A 204 -22.72 -14.75 0.69
CA HIS A 204 -23.28 -13.45 1.08
C HIS A 204 -22.31 -12.59 1.91
N VAL A 205 -21.50 -13.19 2.77
CA VAL A 205 -20.49 -12.45 3.56
C VAL A 205 -19.28 -12.07 2.71
N ALA A 206 -18.91 -12.92 1.72
CA ALA A 206 -17.77 -12.67 0.88
C ALA A 206 -17.93 -11.41 0.01
N GLN A 207 -19.14 -11.12 -0.45
CA GLN A 207 -19.41 -9.99 -1.33
C GLN A 207 -19.13 -8.63 -0.65
N PRO A 208 -19.74 -8.27 0.49
CA PRO A 208 -19.40 -7.04 1.18
C PRO A 208 -17.96 -7.04 1.71
N THR A 209 -17.38 -8.20 2.08
CA THR A 209 -15.98 -8.28 2.49
C THR A 209 -15.03 -7.93 1.32
N ALA A 210 -15.29 -8.43 0.13
CA ALA A 210 -14.51 -8.13 -1.06
C ALA A 210 -14.54 -6.62 -1.38
N HIS A 211 -15.74 -6.03 -1.36
CA HIS A 211 -15.92 -4.60 -1.58
C HIS A 211 -15.15 -3.74 -0.58
N LEU A 212 -15.34 -3.98 0.72
CA LEU A 212 -14.66 -3.23 1.78
C LEU A 212 -13.14 -3.45 1.76
N ALA A 213 -12.68 -4.68 1.56
CA ALA A 213 -11.25 -4.98 1.47
C ALA A 213 -10.59 -4.25 0.28
N ALA A 214 -11.23 -4.23 -0.89
CA ALA A 214 -10.75 -3.48 -2.04
C ALA A 214 -10.72 -1.97 -1.76
N MET A 215 -11.75 -1.41 -1.12
CA MET A 215 -11.84 0.00 -0.73
C MET A 215 -10.67 0.41 0.18
N VAL A 216 -10.24 -0.46 1.09
CA VAL A 216 -9.11 -0.18 2.02
C VAL A 216 -7.75 -0.64 1.48
N GLY A 217 -7.66 -0.99 0.19
CA GLY A 217 -6.42 -1.18 -0.56
C GLY A 217 -5.86 -2.60 -0.56
N PHE A 218 -6.66 -3.63 -0.26
CA PHE A 218 -6.27 -5.01 -0.54
C PHE A 218 -6.48 -5.34 -2.03
N GLN A 219 -5.58 -6.14 -2.60
CA GLN A 219 -5.87 -6.82 -3.87
C GLN A 219 -6.74 -8.05 -3.59
N VAL A 220 -7.99 -8.01 -4.00
CA VAL A 220 -8.95 -9.05 -3.67
C VAL A 220 -9.02 -10.10 -4.77
N TRP A 221 -8.84 -11.37 -4.40
CA TRP A 221 -9.12 -12.53 -5.23
C TRP A 221 -10.29 -13.29 -4.62
N VAL A 222 -11.29 -13.63 -5.43
CA VAL A 222 -12.44 -14.42 -5.00
C VAL A 222 -12.42 -15.77 -5.70
N LEU A 223 -12.49 -16.85 -4.92
CA LEU A 223 -12.38 -18.24 -5.39
C LEU A 223 -13.54 -19.06 -4.83
N ASP A 224 -14.30 -19.73 -5.70
CA ASP A 224 -15.40 -20.64 -5.31
C ASP A 224 -15.57 -21.71 -6.41
N ASP A 225 -16.14 -22.85 -6.08
CA ASP A 225 -16.42 -23.94 -7.01
C ASP A 225 -17.79 -23.83 -7.69
N ARG A 226 -18.60 -22.83 -7.30
CA ARG A 226 -19.95 -22.61 -7.83
C ARG A 226 -19.96 -21.46 -8.84
N LYS A 227 -20.21 -21.79 -10.11
CA LYS A 227 -20.19 -20.85 -11.23
C LYS A 227 -21.16 -19.67 -11.03
N ASP A 228 -22.32 -19.88 -10.45
CA ASP A 228 -23.34 -18.84 -10.25
C ASP A 228 -22.94 -17.82 -9.19
N TYR A 229 -22.01 -18.17 -8.29
CA TYR A 229 -21.52 -17.30 -7.24
C TYR A 229 -20.24 -16.57 -7.63
N VAL A 230 -19.40 -17.17 -8.46
CA VAL A 230 -18.09 -16.68 -8.89
C VAL A 230 -18.22 -16.00 -10.25
N ASN A 231 -18.66 -14.75 -10.24
CA ASN A 231 -18.74 -13.95 -11.46
C ASN A 231 -18.31 -12.49 -11.22
N PRO A 232 -17.75 -11.79 -12.23
CA PRO A 232 -17.30 -10.40 -12.11
C PRO A 232 -18.40 -9.39 -11.76
N GLU A 233 -19.67 -9.66 -12.12
CA GLU A 233 -20.78 -8.76 -11.83
C GLU A 233 -21.08 -8.69 -10.32
N ARG A 234 -20.82 -9.78 -9.60
CA ARG A 234 -20.98 -9.84 -8.15
C ARG A 234 -19.79 -9.26 -7.40
N PHE A 235 -18.62 -9.21 -8.03
CA PHE A 235 -17.36 -8.75 -7.44
C PHE A 235 -16.64 -7.76 -8.36
N PRO A 236 -17.26 -6.61 -8.67
CA PRO A 236 -16.71 -5.65 -9.66
C PRO A 236 -15.37 -5.04 -9.22
N GLU A 237 -15.10 -4.95 -7.90
CA GLU A 237 -13.85 -4.41 -7.37
C GLU A 237 -12.77 -5.46 -7.15
N ALA A 238 -13.10 -6.75 -7.35
CA ALA A 238 -12.11 -7.82 -7.19
C ALA A 238 -11.04 -7.73 -8.28
N HIS A 239 -9.78 -7.82 -7.87
CA HIS A 239 -8.66 -7.91 -8.82
C HIS A 239 -8.78 -9.17 -9.70
N ARG A 240 -9.29 -10.27 -9.13
CA ARG A 240 -9.53 -11.51 -9.85
C ARG A 240 -10.69 -12.30 -9.25
N VAL A 241 -11.50 -12.88 -10.12
CA VAL A 241 -12.55 -13.83 -9.77
C VAL A 241 -12.23 -15.14 -10.47
N ARG A 242 -12.13 -16.25 -9.71
CA ARG A 242 -11.69 -17.55 -10.22
C ARG A 242 -12.66 -18.66 -9.83
N LEU A 243 -13.20 -19.34 -10.84
CA LEU A 243 -13.92 -20.60 -10.65
C LEU A 243 -12.89 -21.72 -10.38
N LEU A 244 -13.09 -22.45 -9.31
CA LEU A 244 -12.31 -23.62 -8.94
C LEU A 244 -12.99 -24.89 -9.49
N ASP A 245 -12.19 -25.87 -9.90
CA ASP A 245 -12.73 -27.20 -10.20
C ASP A 245 -13.15 -27.91 -8.91
N SER A 246 -12.40 -27.69 -7.83
CA SER A 246 -12.70 -28.15 -6.48
C SER A 246 -11.84 -27.42 -5.44
N PHE A 247 -12.22 -27.49 -4.15
CA PHE A 247 -11.44 -26.95 -3.05
C PHE A 247 -10.20 -27.78 -2.69
N GLU A 248 -10.07 -29.02 -3.12
CA GLU A 248 -8.90 -29.86 -2.89
C GLU A 248 -7.63 -29.30 -3.54
N ARG A 249 -7.77 -28.51 -4.59
CA ARG A 249 -6.67 -27.87 -5.31
C ARG A 249 -6.82 -26.35 -5.32
N ALA A 250 -7.41 -25.78 -4.29
CA ALA A 250 -7.76 -24.37 -4.26
C ALA A 250 -6.54 -23.42 -4.30
N PHE A 251 -5.37 -23.88 -3.85
CA PHE A 251 -4.13 -23.11 -3.80
C PHE A 251 -3.23 -23.26 -5.03
N THR A 252 -3.61 -24.10 -5.99
CA THR A 252 -2.83 -24.28 -7.23
C THR A 252 -2.68 -22.95 -7.95
N ASP A 253 -1.45 -22.60 -8.35
CA ASP A 253 -1.07 -21.37 -9.05
C ASP A 253 -1.36 -20.06 -8.25
N LEU A 254 -1.54 -20.16 -6.93
CA LEU A 254 -1.60 -18.98 -6.07
C LEU A 254 -0.21 -18.64 -5.51
N ALA A 255 0.19 -17.38 -5.64
CA ALA A 255 1.43 -16.89 -5.05
C ALA A 255 1.18 -16.45 -3.58
N ILE A 256 1.07 -17.42 -2.68
CA ILE A 256 0.86 -17.15 -1.26
C ILE A 256 2.21 -16.82 -0.60
N THR A 257 2.26 -15.65 0.03
CA THR A 257 3.44 -15.12 0.73
C THR A 257 3.04 -14.59 2.10
N SER A 258 4.01 -14.10 2.87
CA SER A 258 3.75 -13.43 4.14
C SER A 258 2.84 -12.18 4.02
N ASP A 259 2.71 -11.60 2.83
CA ASP A 259 1.79 -10.49 2.54
C ASP A 259 0.40 -10.97 2.09
N SER A 260 0.15 -12.28 2.11
CA SER A 260 -1.13 -12.87 1.71
C SER A 260 -2.03 -13.09 2.91
N TYR A 261 -3.31 -12.76 2.73
CA TYR A 261 -4.41 -12.96 3.68
C TYR A 261 -5.34 -14.01 3.10
N VAL A 262 -5.49 -15.14 3.80
CA VAL A 262 -6.40 -16.22 3.43
C VAL A 262 -7.65 -16.10 4.28
N ILE A 263 -8.80 -15.90 3.64
CA ILE A 263 -10.10 -15.73 4.28
C ILE A 263 -11.04 -16.85 3.82
N ILE A 264 -11.56 -17.61 4.75
CA ILE A 264 -12.31 -18.85 4.49
C ILE A 264 -13.77 -18.66 4.83
N PHE A 265 -14.65 -18.66 3.79
CA PHE A 265 -16.11 -18.54 3.87
C PHE A 265 -16.81 -19.62 3.07
N THR A 266 -16.23 -20.82 2.93
CA THR A 266 -16.77 -21.83 2.03
C THR A 266 -18.18 -22.30 2.46
N HIS A 267 -18.88 -22.93 1.52
CA HIS A 267 -20.19 -23.49 1.79
C HIS A 267 -20.08 -24.86 2.47
N GLY A 268 -19.83 -24.90 3.76
CA GLY A 268 -19.84 -26.14 4.53
C GLY A 268 -18.52 -26.43 5.25
N HIS A 269 -18.64 -27.21 6.33
CA HIS A 269 -17.51 -27.48 7.23
C HIS A 269 -16.42 -28.36 6.60
N LEU A 270 -16.76 -29.20 5.62
CA LEU A 270 -15.80 -30.06 4.92
C LEU A 270 -14.85 -29.22 4.07
N HIS A 271 -15.39 -28.30 3.27
CA HIS A 271 -14.58 -27.44 2.41
C HIS A 271 -13.74 -26.46 3.23
N ASP A 272 -14.28 -25.91 4.35
CA ASP A 272 -13.51 -25.08 5.27
C ASP A 272 -12.28 -25.83 5.81
N LYS A 273 -12.43 -27.12 6.20
CA LYS A 273 -11.30 -27.94 6.67
C LYS A 273 -10.26 -28.13 5.57
N ILE A 274 -10.72 -28.47 4.36
CA ILE A 274 -9.84 -28.71 3.21
C ILE A 274 -9.03 -27.46 2.86
N VAL A 275 -9.67 -26.30 2.79
CA VAL A 275 -9.01 -25.02 2.49
C VAL A 275 -8.08 -24.61 3.63
N LEU A 276 -8.52 -24.80 4.89
CA LEU A 276 -7.70 -24.48 6.05
C LEU A 276 -6.43 -25.35 6.12
N ALA A 277 -6.53 -26.65 5.85
CA ALA A 277 -5.36 -27.54 5.79
C ALA A 277 -4.31 -27.06 4.78
N GLN A 278 -4.75 -26.68 3.58
CA GLN A 278 -3.87 -26.11 2.56
C GLN A 278 -3.27 -24.77 2.99
N ALA A 279 -4.09 -23.88 3.59
CA ALA A 279 -3.62 -22.56 4.06
C ALA A 279 -2.53 -22.70 5.13
N LEU A 280 -2.67 -23.64 6.07
CA LEU A 280 -1.70 -23.90 7.14
C LEU A 280 -0.35 -24.42 6.63
N ALA A 281 -0.31 -25.01 5.43
CA ALA A 281 0.90 -25.43 4.77
C ALA A 281 1.62 -24.29 4.01
N THR A 282 1.07 -23.07 4.03
CA THR A 282 1.65 -21.91 3.35
C THR A 282 2.29 -20.91 4.31
N ASP A 283 3.03 -19.96 3.75
CA ASP A 283 3.57 -18.79 4.47
C ASP A 283 2.57 -17.64 4.58
N ALA A 284 1.27 -17.91 4.42
CA ALA A 284 0.24 -16.88 4.53
C ALA A 284 0.39 -16.07 5.83
N GLY A 285 0.41 -14.78 5.66
CA GLY A 285 0.57 -13.89 6.77
C GLY A 285 -0.63 -13.83 7.69
N TYR A 286 -1.83 -14.00 7.17
CA TYR A 286 -3.06 -14.04 7.94
C TYR A 286 -3.93 -15.19 7.43
N ILE A 287 -4.53 -15.93 8.35
CA ILE A 287 -5.50 -16.99 8.04
C ILE A 287 -6.71 -16.76 8.92
N GLY A 288 -7.85 -16.43 8.31
CA GLY A 288 -9.10 -16.22 9.01
C GLY A 288 -10.20 -17.17 8.51
N MET A 289 -10.99 -17.73 9.41
CA MET A 289 -12.08 -18.63 9.07
C MET A 289 -13.38 -18.25 9.77
N ILE A 290 -14.45 -18.13 8.98
CA ILE A 290 -15.79 -17.94 9.54
C ILE A 290 -16.31 -19.26 10.10
N ALA A 291 -16.44 -19.33 11.41
CA ALA A 291 -16.99 -20.51 12.08
C ALA A 291 -17.54 -20.16 13.46
N SER A 292 -18.63 -20.83 13.85
CA SER A 292 -19.02 -20.87 15.26
C SER A 292 -17.94 -21.59 16.08
N ARG A 293 -17.87 -21.34 17.38
CA ARG A 293 -16.91 -22.02 18.28
C ARG A 293 -17.00 -23.55 18.17
N ARG A 294 -18.22 -24.10 18.05
CA ARG A 294 -18.43 -25.55 17.87
C ARG A 294 -17.85 -26.05 16.55
N LYS A 295 -18.16 -25.39 15.43
CA LYS A 295 -17.65 -25.74 14.09
C LYS A 295 -16.12 -25.69 14.05
N ARG A 296 -15.55 -24.59 14.56
CA ARG A 296 -14.10 -24.42 14.68
C ARG A 296 -13.42 -25.58 15.41
N ASN A 297 -13.93 -25.94 16.62
CA ASN A 297 -13.32 -27.00 17.42
C ASN A 297 -13.37 -28.34 16.68
N THR A 298 -14.50 -28.68 16.04
CA THR A 298 -14.61 -29.90 15.22
C THR A 298 -13.57 -29.94 14.09
N ILE A 299 -13.34 -28.81 13.40
CA ILE A 299 -12.35 -28.72 12.32
C ILE A 299 -10.93 -28.86 12.90
N TYR A 300 -10.63 -28.20 14.01
CA TYR A 300 -9.31 -28.25 14.66
C TYR A 300 -8.99 -29.67 15.19
N ASP A 301 -9.96 -30.35 15.76
CA ASP A 301 -9.78 -31.73 16.23
C ASP A 301 -9.48 -32.67 15.06
N ALA A 302 -10.20 -32.52 13.94
CA ALA A 302 -9.94 -33.30 12.74
C ALA A 302 -8.52 -33.03 12.15
N LEU A 303 -8.10 -31.77 12.11
CA LEU A 303 -6.76 -31.41 11.63
C LEU A 303 -5.63 -31.95 12.54
N ARG A 304 -5.83 -31.93 13.86
CA ARG A 304 -4.89 -32.55 14.81
C ARG A 304 -4.77 -34.06 14.59
N ALA A 305 -5.90 -34.73 14.36
CA ALA A 305 -5.92 -36.15 14.05
C ALA A 305 -5.21 -36.48 12.73
N GLU A 306 -5.14 -35.53 11.81
CA GLU A 306 -4.40 -35.63 10.54
C GLU A 306 -2.93 -35.18 10.69
N GLY A 307 -2.45 -34.86 11.90
CA GLY A 307 -1.05 -34.54 12.19
C GLY A 307 -0.69 -33.04 12.08
N VAL A 308 -1.67 -32.14 11.94
CA VAL A 308 -1.39 -30.70 11.96
C VAL A 308 -0.99 -30.25 13.37
N HIS A 309 0.15 -29.61 13.46
CA HIS A 309 0.71 -29.19 14.76
C HIS A 309 -0.08 -28.05 15.38
N GLN A 310 -0.19 -28.02 16.72
CA GLN A 310 -0.96 -26.97 17.44
C GLN A 310 -0.46 -25.56 17.10
N THR A 311 0.84 -25.37 16.97
CA THR A 311 1.43 -24.06 16.61
C THR A 311 0.96 -23.51 15.24
N GLN A 312 0.61 -24.40 14.31
CA GLN A 312 0.03 -24.00 13.03
C GLN A 312 -1.44 -23.58 13.21
N ILE A 313 -2.19 -24.32 14.02
CA ILE A 313 -3.59 -24.03 14.34
C ILE A 313 -3.72 -22.71 15.10
N ASP A 314 -2.78 -22.39 15.99
CA ASP A 314 -2.78 -21.15 16.76
C ASP A 314 -2.60 -19.88 15.90
N ARG A 315 -2.20 -20.01 14.63
CA ARG A 315 -2.14 -18.92 13.66
C ARG A 315 -3.51 -18.53 13.10
N VAL A 316 -4.55 -19.34 13.36
CA VAL A 316 -5.87 -19.17 12.73
C VAL A 316 -6.75 -18.24 13.55
N HIS A 317 -7.21 -17.19 12.93
CA HIS A 317 -8.23 -16.30 13.49
C HIS A 317 -9.62 -16.90 13.26
N SER A 318 -10.20 -17.50 14.30
CA SER A 318 -11.54 -18.11 14.21
C SER A 318 -12.24 -18.10 15.59
N PRO A 319 -13.44 -17.51 15.69
CA PRO A 319 -14.17 -16.80 14.64
C PRO A 319 -13.37 -15.63 14.06
N ILE A 320 -13.43 -15.46 12.75
CA ILE A 320 -12.80 -14.32 12.07
C ILE A 320 -13.51 -13.00 12.41
N GLY A 321 -12.74 -11.92 12.53
CA GLY A 321 -13.22 -10.57 12.76
C GLY A 321 -13.15 -10.11 14.21
N LEU A 322 -13.15 -8.80 14.40
CA LEU A 322 -13.18 -8.18 15.72
C LEU A 322 -14.56 -8.36 16.38
N ALA A 323 -14.59 -8.54 17.69
CA ALA A 323 -15.84 -8.68 18.46
C ALA A 323 -16.56 -7.34 18.58
N ILE A 324 -17.35 -6.96 17.57
CA ILE A 324 -18.11 -5.70 17.52
C ILE A 324 -19.63 -5.91 17.63
N GLY A 325 -20.09 -7.15 17.89
CA GLY A 325 -21.52 -7.47 17.93
C GLY A 325 -22.18 -7.55 16.54
N ALA A 326 -21.43 -7.88 15.50
CA ALA A 326 -21.90 -7.97 14.12
C ALA A 326 -22.88 -9.14 13.93
N GLU A 327 -24.02 -8.88 13.27
CA GLU A 327 -25.09 -9.86 13.00
C GLU A 327 -25.37 -10.01 11.49
N THR A 328 -25.41 -8.90 10.73
CA THR A 328 -25.67 -8.95 9.29
C THR A 328 -24.40 -9.29 8.48
N PRO A 329 -24.53 -9.78 7.23
CA PRO A 329 -23.38 -10.04 6.37
C PRO A 329 -22.48 -8.81 6.20
N GLU A 330 -23.05 -7.62 6.11
CA GLU A 330 -22.33 -6.35 5.96
C GLU A 330 -21.58 -5.97 7.24
N GLU A 331 -22.18 -6.13 8.41
CA GLU A 331 -21.54 -5.89 9.70
C GLU A 331 -20.41 -6.90 9.96
N ILE A 332 -20.63 -8.18 9.60
CA ILE A 332 -19.59 -9.21 9.68
C ILE A 332 -18.42 -8.84 8.75
N ALA A 333 -18.70 -8.35 7.56
CA ALA A 333 -17.65 -7.87 6.65
C ALA A 333 -16.85 -6.70 7.24
N VAL A 334 -17.51 -5.74 7.90
CA VAL A 334 -16.83 -4.65 8.63
C VAL A 334 -15.92 -5.21 9.71
N SER A 335 -16.42 -6.15 10.53
CA SER A 335 -15.66 -6.82 11.59
C SER A 335 -14.40 -7.51 11.03
N ILE A 336 -14.53 -8.26 9.93
CA ILE A 336 -13.45 -8.97 9.27
C ILE A 336 -12.40 -8.00 8.71
N VAL A 337 -12.84 -7.00 7.96
CA VAL A 337 -11.92 -6.04 7.34
C VAL A 337 -11.22 -5.19 8.40
N ALA A 338 -11.88 -4.85 9.51
CA ALA A 338 -11.25 -4.17 10.64
C ALA A 338 -10.13 -5.04 11.26
N GLU A 339 -10.34 -6.35 11.44
CA GLU A 339 -9.28 -7.25 11.92
C GLU A 339 -8.13 -7.36 10.88
N MET A 340 -8.45 -7.45 9.60
CA MET A 340 -7.43 -7.46 8.53
C MET A 340 -6.58 -6.19 8.56
N ILE A 341 -7.17 -5.01 8.76
CA ILE A 341 -6.43 -3.74 8.91
C ILE A 341 -5.54 -3.76 10.14
N LEU A 342 -6.06 -4.22 11.28
CA LEU A 342 -5.30 -4.35 12.53
C LEU A 342 -4.06 -5.24 12.34
N GLN A 343 -4.25 -6.42 11.73
CA GLN A 343 -3.17 -7.35 11.46
C GLN A 343 -2.14 -6.77 10.48
N ARG A 344 -2.59 -6.03 9.47
CA ARG A 344 -1.70 -5.32 8.54
C ARG A 344 -0.86 -4.26 9.24
N SER A 345 -1.47 -3.48 10.13
CA SER A 345 -0.75 -2.43 10.88
C SER A 345 0.32 -2.97 11.82
N GLN A 346 0.10 -4.13 12.42
CA GLN A 346 1.05 -4.80 13.32
C GLN A 346 2.26 -5.41 12.58
N ARG A 347 2.14 -5.66 11.28
CA ARG A 347 3.21 -6.22 10.43
C ARG A 347 4.02 -5.18 9.69
N MET A 348 3.48 -3.96 9.56
CA MET A 348 4.22 -2.82 9.04
C MET A 348 4.95 -2.14 10.21
N PRO A 349 6.25 -2.42 10.42
CA PRO A 349 7.03 -1.82 11.50
C PRO A 349 7.20 -0.31 11.32
#